data_bbb33d117a88c3832cedf52d8a1500a4
#
_entry.id   bbb33d117a88c3832cedf52d8a1500a4
#
_cell.length_a   1.000
_cell.length_b   1.000
_cell.length_c   1.000
_cell.angle_alpha   90.00
_cell.angle_beta   90.00
_cell.angle_gamma   90.00
#
_symmetry.space_group_name_H-M   'P 1'
#
loop_
_entity.id
_entity.type
_entity.pdbx_description
1 polymer ?
#
loop_
_entity_poly.entity_id
_entity_poly.type
_entity_poly.pdbx_seq_one_letter_code
_entity_poly.pdbx_strand_id
1 'polypeptide(L)'
;MTFKLPDLPYKYNALELLGMSMETMEFHHDLHHKAYVDNGNKLIAGTEWENKSVEEIVVGTYQAGAVAQNGIFNNASQHWNHCLFWEIMGPGDDKKMPPELEKALTEAFGSVAKFKEDFAAAGAGQFGSGWAWLVKDKDGAL
;
A
#
# COMPACT_ATOMS: atom_id res chain seq x y z
N MET A 1 4.72 21.56 0.65
CA MET A 1 5.09 20.12 0.69
C MET A 1 3.84 19.30 0.47
N THR A 2 3.85 18.47 -0.55
CA THR A 2 2.69 17.66 -0.95
C THR A 2 2.56 16.39 -0.10
N PHE A 3 3.66 15.67 0.16
CA PHE A 3 3.63 14.45 0.94
C PHE A 3 3.70 14.77 2.43
N LYS A 4 2.82 14.12 3.19
CA LYS A 4 2.81 14.18 4.66
C LYS A 4 2.74 12.77 5.20
N LEU A 5 3.58 12.43 6.17
CA LEU A 5 3.46 11.17 6.89
C LEU A 5 2.14 11.19 7.67
N PRO A 6 1.19 10.28 7.39
CA PRO A 6 -0.06 10.24 8.16
C PRO A 6 0.19 9.68 9.56
N ASP A 7 -0.62 10.07 10.53
CA ASP A 7 -0.66 9.38 11.81
C ASP A 7 -1.21 7.97 11.62
N LEU A 8 -0.72 7.01 12.42
CA LEU A 8 -1.31 5.67 12.44
C LEU A 8 -2.72 5.72 13.05
N PRO A 9 -3.71 5.00 12.48
CA PRO A 9 -5.07 4.96 13.01
C PRO A 9 -5.19 4.15 14.32
N TYR A 10 -4.10 3.59 14.81
CA TYR A 10 -3.98 2.80 16.03
C TYR A 10 -2.60 3.00 16.68
N LYS A 11 -2.45 2.55 17.93
CA LYS A 11 -1.17 2.61 18.66
C LYS A 11 -0.12 1.68 18.02
N TYR A 12 1.16 2.01 18.12
CA TYR A 12 2.26 1.21 17.58
C TYR A 12 2.27 -0.24 18.06
N ASN A 13 1.84 -0.51 19.30
CA ASN A 13 1.76 -1.86 19.86
C ASN A 13 0.43 -2.58 19.59
N ALA A 14 -0.49 -1.98 18.84
CA ALA A 14 -1.83 -2.53 18.66
C ALA A 14 -1.86 -3.85 17.86
N LEU A 15 -0.82 -4.12 17.09
CA LEU A 15 -0.72 -5.30 16.21
C LEU A 15 0.24 -6.38 16.75
N GLU A 16 0.75 -6.25 17.99
CA GLU A 16 1.72 -7.20 18.56
C GLU A 16 1.18 -8.63 18.60
N LEU A 17 -0.08 -8.81 19.00
CA LEU A 17 -0.72 -10.12 19.03
C LEU A 17 -0.93 -10.73 17.63
N LEU A 18 -0.85 -9.91 16.59
CA LEU A 18 -0.95 -10.30 15.19
C LEU A 18 0.43 -10.50 14.52
N GLY A 19 1.51 -10.43 15.31
CA GLY A 19 2.87 -10.70 14.85
C GLY A 19 3.65 -9.47 14.39
N MET A 20 3.12 -8.24 14.55
CA MET A 20 3.83 -7.00 14.24
C MET A 20 4.20 -6.26 15.53
N SER A 21 5.46 -6.35 15.94
CA SER A 21 5.94 -5.70 17.15
C SER A 21 5.88 -4.17 17.05
N MET A 22 5.83 -3.49 18.20
CA MET A 22 5.93 -2.04 18.29
C MET A 22 7.18 -1.53 17.56
N GLU A 23 8.34 -2.17 17.77
CA GLU A 23 9.60 -1.81 17.11
C GLU A 23 9.49 -1.93 15.57
N THR A 24 8.86 -3.00 15.07
CA THR A 24 8.60 -3.14 13.62
C THR A 24 7.75 -2.00 13.10
N MET A 25 6.72 -1.60 13.84
CA MET A 25 5.84 -0.50 13.44
C MET A 25 6.58 0.85 13.44
N GLU A 26 7.40 1.13 14.45
CA GLU A 26 8.25 2.34 14.52
C GLU A 26 9.23 2.39 13.33
N PHE A 27 9.96 1.31 13.06
CA PHE A 27 10.85 1.28 11.90
C PHE A 27 10.12 1.43 10.57
N HIS A 28 8.99 0.75 10.41
CA HIS A 28 8.28 0.74 9.14
C HIS A 28 7.55 2.08 8.87
N HIS A 29 6.98 2.70 9.90
CA HIS A 29 6.29 3.98 9.78
C HIS A 29 7.25 5.18 9.86
N ASP A 30 7.99 5.32 10.98
CA ASP A 30 8.72 6.55 11.28
C ASP A 30 10.04 6.69 10.51
N LEU A 31 10.57 5.57 9.98
CA LEU A 31 11.79 5.58 9.19
C LEU A 31 11.52 5.21 7.74
N HIS A 32 10.98 4.02 7.45
CA HIS A 32 10.82 3.54 6.09
C HIS A 32 9.78 4.34 5.29
N HIS A 33 8.55 4.47 5.80
CA HIS A 33 7.53 5.31 5.13
C HIS A 33 7.94 6.78 5.10
N LYS A 34 8.49 7.28 6.21
CA LYS A 34 8.98 8.66 6.28
C LYS A 34 10.06 8.96 5.24
N ALA A 35 10.92 8.00 4.92
CA ALA A 35 11.93 8.19 3.89
C ALA A 35 11.31 8.45 2.50
N TYR A 36 10.22 7.77 2.15
CA TYR A 36 9.50 8.06 0.90
C TYR A 36 8.88 9.45 0.90
N VAL A 37 8.33 9.89 2.04
CA VAL A 37 7.78 11.26 2.21
C VAL A 37 8.88 12.29 2.01
N ASP A 38 9.98 12.15 2.72
CA ASP A 38 11.08 13.13 2.70
C ASP A 38 11.75 13.20 1.31
N ASN A 39 12.03 12.04 0.72
CA ASN A 39 12.67 11.96 -0.60
C ASN A 39 11.72 12.44 -1.70
N GLY A 40 10.45 12.03 -1.65
CA GLY A 40 9.45 12.50 -2.59
C GLY A 40 9.32 14.02 -2.58
N ASN A 41 9.18 14.63 -1.42
CA ASN A 41 9.13 16.09 -1.28
C ASN A 41 10.38 16.80 -1.82
N LYS A 42 11.57 16.22 -1.62
CA LYS A 42 12.81 16.79 -2.21
C LYS A 42 12.80 16.73 -3.73
N LEU A 43 12.32 15.62 -4.30
CA LEU A 43 12.33 15.40 -5.75
C LEU A 43 11.30 16.26 -6.49
N ILE A 44 10.16 16.58 -5.88
CA ILE A 44 9.12 17.39 -6.52
C ILE A 44 9.30 18.90 -6.29
N ALA A 45 10.17 19.31 -5.36
CA ALA A 45 10.37 20.74 -5.06
C ALA A 45 10.84 21.52 -6.30
N GLY A 46 10.17 22.62 -6.60
CA GLY A 46 10.45 23.45 -7.78
C GLY A 46 10.05 22.83 -9.13
N THR A 47 9.38 21.69 -9.14
CA THR A 47 8.87 21.05 -10.36
C THR A 47 7.35 21.33 -10.52
N GLU A 48 6.80 20.96 -11.68
CA GLU A 48 5.36 21.00 -11.93
C GLU A 48 4.53 20.13 -10.97
N TRP A 49 5.17 19.20 -10.26
CA TRP A 49 4.55 18.25 -9.32
C TRP A 49 4.42 18.80 -7.89
N GLU A 50 5.04 19.93 -7.57
CA GLU A 50 5.13 20.44 -6.18
C GLU A 50 3.77 20.68 -5.52
N ASN A 51 2.74 21.05 -6.30
CA ASN A 51 1.41 21.37 -5.81
C ASN A 51 0.32 20.38 -6.30
N LYS A 52 0.74 19.22 -6.80
CA LYS A 52 -0.18 18.17 -7.25
C LYS A 52 -0.50 17.19 -6.13
N SER A 53 -1.66 16.52 -6.21
CA SER A 53 -1.98 15.40 -5.30
C SER A 53 -1.04 14.22 -5.53
N VAL A 54 -0.95 13.32 -4.56
CA VAL A 54 -0.12 12.11 -4.67
C VAL A 54 -0.58 11.26 -5.85
N GLU A 55 -1.89 11.13 -6.04
CA GLU A 55 -2.50 10.37 -7.15
C GLU A 55 -2.16 10.99 -8.51
N GLU A 56 -2.27 12.32 -8.64
CA GLU A 56 -1.87 13.02 -9.86
C GLU A 56 -0.39 12.79 -10.19
N ILE A 57 0.48 12.81 -9.16
CA ILE A 57 1.90 12.56 -9.33
C ILE A 57 2.15 11.11 -9.77
N VAL A 58 1.53 10.13 -9.11
CA VAL A 58 1.68 8.72 -9.46
C VAL A 58 1.26 8.46 -10.90
N VAL A 59 0.05 8.93 -11.28
CA VAL A 59 -0.47 8.72 -12.64
C VAL A 59 0.35 9.47 -13.68
N GLY A 60 0.70 10.73 -13.40
CA GLY A 60 1.40 11.59 -14.37
C GLY A 60 2.89 11.23 -14.56
N THR A 61 3.52 10.60 -13.56
CA THR A 61 4.92 10.21 -13.64
C THR A 61 5.15 8.75 -13.99
N TYR A 62 4.09 7.94 -14.10
CA TYR A 62 4.20 6.55 -14.51
C TYR A 62 4.72 6.43 -15.94
N GLN A 63 5.76 5.64 -16.14
CA GLN A 63 6.32 5.31 -17.44
C GLN A 63 6.57 3.80 -17.52
N ALA A 64 5.78 3.12 -18.35
CA ALA A 64 5.94 1.70 -18.59
C ALA A 64 7.36 1.39 -19.09
N GLY A 65 8.03 0.42 -18.48
CA GLY A 65 9.41 0.03 -18.82
C GLY A 65 10.52 0.88 -18.20
N ALA A 66 10.19 2.01 -17.55
CA ALA A 66 11.17 2.89 -16.92
C ALA A 66 10.89 3.17 -15.42
N VAL A 67 10.05 2.37 -14.80
CA VAL A 67 9.62 2.55 -13.41
C VAL A 67 10.79 2.57 -12.43
N ALA A 68 11.76 1.67 -12.60
CA ALA A 68 12.90 1.55 -11.69
C ALA A 68 13.80 2.81 -11.66
N GLN A 69 13.82 3.60 -12.72
CA GLN A 69 14.63 4.81 -12.85
C GLN A 69 13.87 6.09 -12.51
N ASN A 70 12.54 6.00 -12.27
CA ASN A 70 11.70 7.15 -11.97
C ASN A 70 11.59 7.39 -10.47
N GLY A 71 12.48 8.24 -9.93
CA GLY A 71 12.52 8.54 -8.49
C GLY A 71 11.25 9.20 -7.97
N ILE A 72 10.62 10.09 -8.74
CA ILE A 72 9.36 10.75 -8.33
C ILE A 72 8.26 9.70 -8.25
N PHE A 73 8.06 8.91 -9.30
CA PHE A 73 7.06 7.84 -9.31
C PHE A 73 7.27 6.87 -8.15
N ASN A 74 8.51 6.40 -7.94
CA ASN A 74 8.80 5.42 -6.91
C ASN A 74 8.48 5.93 -5.49
N ASN A 75 8.87 7.16 -5.16
CA ASN A 75 8.58 7.72 -3.84
C ASN A 75 7.09 8.06 -3.66
N ALA A 76 6.43 8.59 -4.68
CA ALA A 76 5.01 8.91 -4.63
C ALA A 76 4.15 7.64 -4.50
N SER A 77 4.40 6.62 -5.33
CA SER A 77 3.66 5.36 -5.29
C SER A 77 3.89 4.60 -3.98
N GLN A 78 5.11 4.57 -3.46
CA GLN A 78 5.39 3.95 -2.18
C GLN A 78 4.76 4.70 -1.01
N HIS A 79 4.76 6.02 -1.03
CA HIS A 79 4.03 6.80 -0.05
C HIS A 79 2.52 6.47 -0.09
N TRP A 80 1.90 6.47 -1.26
CA TRP A 80 0.49 6.12 -1.43
C TRP A 80 0.18 4.69 -0.93
N ASN A 81 1.01 3.72 -1.32
CA ASN A 81 0.89 2.32 -0.89
C ASN A 81 0.90 2.19 0.63
N HIS A 82 1.82 2.89 1.31
CA HIS A 82 1.94 2.83 2.76
C HIS A 82 0.77 3.51 3.47
N CYS A 83 0.23 4.61 2.92
CA CYS A 83 -0.98 5.23 3.46
C CYS A 83 -2.14 4.22 3.51
N LEU A 84 -2.40 3.54 2.40
CA LEU A 84 -3.43 2.49 2.34
C LEU A 84 -3.10 1.31 3.27
N PHE A 85 -1.83 0.91 3.34
CA PHE A 85 -1.39 -0.21 4.17
C PHE A 85 -1.72 -0.01 5.65
N TRP A 86 -1.54 1.21 6.18
CA TRP A 86 -1.89 1.52 7.56
C TRP A 86 -3.40 1.46 7.80
N GLU A 87 -4.20 1.87 6.83
CA GLU A 87 -5.66 1.90 6.95
C GLU A 87 -6.32 0.51 6.87
N ILE A 88 -5.76 -0.40 6.07
CA ILE A 88 -6.32 -1.75 5.90
C ILE A 88 -5.96 -2.71 7.03
N MET A 89 -4.99 -2.37 7.87
CA MET A 89 -4.66 -3.10 9.08
C MET A 89 -5.40 -2.52 10.29
N GLY A 90 -5.58 -3.32 11.32
CA GLY A 90 -6.16 -2.85 12.58
C GLY A 90 -6.19 -3.94 13.64
N PRO A 91 -6.25 -3.57 14.93
CA PRO A 91 -6.42 -4.52 16.00
C PRO A 91 -7.80 -5.17 15.91
N GLY A 92 -7.88 -6.42 16.35
CA GLY A 92 -9.10 -7.21 16.35
C GLY A 92 -9.07 -8.33 15.32
N ASP A 93 -9.45 -9.51 15.77
CA ASP A 93 -9.50 -10.76 15.02
C ASP A 93 -10.92 -11.23 14.70
N ASP A 94 -11.93 -10.51 15.21
CA ASP A 94 -13.35 -10.85 15.14
C ASP A 94 -14.09 -10.25 13.93
N LYS A 95 -13.38 -9.57 13.05
CA LYS A 95 -13.97 -9.00 11.84
C LYS A 95 -14.34 -10.09 10.85
N LYS A 96 -15.64 -10.32 10.71
CA LYS A 96 -16.17 -11.21 9.69
C LYS A 96 -16.09 -10.57 8.32
N MET A 97 -15.75 -11.38 7.31
CA MET A 97 -15.81 -10.93 5.92
C MET A 97 -17.24 -10.50 5.56
N PRO A 98 -17.44 -9.31 4.97
CA PRO A 98 -18.75 -8.92 4.44
C PRO A 98 -19.26 -9.92 3.40
N PRO A 99 -20.56 -10.28 3.40
CA PRO A 99 -21.11 -11.24 2.46
C PRO A 99 -20.90 -10.86 0.98
N GLU A 100 -20.93 -9.59 0.67
CA GLU A 100 -20.68 -9.08 -0.69
C GLU A 100 -19.25 -9.34 -1.15
N LEU A 101 -18.28 -9.21 -0.23
CA LEU A 101 -16.88 -9.51 -0.54
C LEU A 101 -16.67 -11.01 -0.70
N GLU A 102 -17.24 -11.83 0.18
CA GLU A 102 -17.20 -13.29 0.10
C GLU A 102 -17.75 -13.79 -1.25
N LYS A 103 -18.90 -13.23 -1.65
CA LYS A 103 -19.51 -13.54 -2.95
C LYS A 103 -18.59 -13.14 -4.11
N ALA A 104 -18.09 -11.91 -4.11
CA ALA A 104 -17.22 -11.43 -5.20
C ALA A 104 -15.92 -12.24 -5.32
N LEU A 105 -15.29 -12.60 -4.20
CA LEU A 105 -14.12 -13.46 -4.19
C LEU A 105 -14.42 -14.87 -4.70
N THR A 106 -15.59 -15.41 -4.30
CA THR A 106 -16.00 -16.76 -4.76
C THR A 106 -16.28 -16.77 -6.26
N GLU A 107 -16.91 -15.72 -6.79
CA GLU A 107 -17.18 -15.58 -8.22
C GLU A 107 -15.88 -15.42 -9.03
N ALA A 108 -14.90 -14.63 -8.54
CA ALA A 108 -13.67 -14.35 -9.27
C ALA A 108 -12.65 -15.49 -9.18
N PHE A 109 -12.50 -16.13 -8.00
CA PHE A 109 -11.43 -17.10 -7.71
C PHE A 109 -11.93 -18.54 -7.50
N GLY A 110 -13.25 -18.78 -7.55
CA GLY A 110 -13.86 -20.08 -7.28
C GLY A 110 -14.14 -20.33 -5.79
N SER A 111 -13.34 -19.77 -4.88
CA SER A 111 -13.59 -19.79 -3.43
C SER A 111 -12.73 -18.77 -2.71
N VAL A 112 -13.13 -18.39 -1.50
CA VAL A 112 -12.31 -17.55 -0.59
C VAL A 112 -11.01 -18.25 -0.23
N ALA A 113 -11.02 -19.57 -0.06
CA ALA A 113 -9.80 -20.34 0.22
C ALA A 113 -8.79 -20.25 -0.93
N LYS A 114 -9.26 -20.39 -2.17
CA LYS A 114 -8.42 -20.25 -3.36
C LYS A 114 -7.86 -18.84 -3.51
N PHE A 115 -8.67 -17.81 -3.28
CA PHE A 115 -8.18 -16.43 -3.25
C PHE A 115 -7.04 -16.25 -2.24
N LYS A 116 -7.21 -16.76 -1.00
CA LYS A 116 -6.17 -16.63 0.03
C LYS A 116 -4.87 -17.34 -0.35
N GLU A 117 -4.97 -18.50 -0.97
CA GLU A 117 -3.81 -19.26 -1.48
C GLU A 117 -3.09 -18.45 -2.57
N ASP A 118 -3.83 -17.95 -3.57
CA ASP A 118 -3.26 -17.20 -4.69
C ASP A 118 -2.65 -15.87 -4.23
N PHE A 119 -3.33 -15.17 -3.32
CA PHE A 119 -2.82 -13.91 -2.75
C PHE A 119 -1.54 -14.12 -1.95
N ALA A 120 -1.50 -15.18 -1.12
CA ALA A 120 -0.29 -15.53 -0.38
C ALA A 120 0.86 -15.94 -1.32
N ALA A 121 0.56 -16.72 -2.37
CA ALA A 121 1.54 -17.11 -3.37
C ALA A 121 2.09 -15.90 -4.16
N ALA A 122 1.22 -14.95 -4.52
CA ALA A 122 1.64 -13.71 -5.18
C ALA A 122 2.58 -12.89 -4.30
N GLY A 123 2.26 -12.75 -3.00
CA GLY A 123 3.11 -12.04 -2.05
C GLY A 123 4.45 -12.73 -1.82
N ALA A 124 4.45 -14.05 -1.61
CA ALA A 124 5.67 -14.84 -1.39
C ALA A 124 6.56 -14.93 -2.65
N GLY A 125 5.95 -14.92 -3.83
CA GLY A 125 6.66 -14.99 -5.11
C GLY A 125 7.23 -13.64 -5.58
N GLN A 126 6.87 -12.54 -4.93
CA GLN A 126 7.40 -11.22 -5.29
C GLN A 126 8.89 -11.13 -4.98
N PHE A 127 9.71 -10.93 -6.00
CA PHE A 127 11.16 -10.81 -5.85
C PHE A 127 11.54 -9.47 -5.20
N GLY A 128 12.32 -9.52 -4.12
CA GLY A 128 12.72 -8.34 -3.36
C GLY A 128 11.59 -7.76 -2.51
N SER A 129 11.59 -6.46 -2.27
CA SER A 129 10.46 -5.76 -1.65
C SER A 129 9.38 -5.46 -2.71
N GLY A 130 8.11 -5.64 -2.34
CA GLY A 130 7.00 -5.38 -3.26
C GLY A 130 5.64 -5.57 -2.60
N TRP A 131 4.60 -5.57 -3.42
CA TRP A 131 3.22 -5.58 -2.98
C TRP A 131 2.42 -6.63 -3.75
N ALA A 132 1.50 -7.28 -3.07
CA ALA A 132 0.43 -8.04 -3.69
C ALA A 132 -0.89 -7.29 -3.46
N TRP A 133 -1.71 -7.20 -4.49
CA TRP A 133 -2.93 -6.41 -4.48
C TRP A 133 -4.15 -7.23 -4.85
N LEU A 134 -5.24 -7.04 -4.11
CA LEU A 134 -6.58 -7.34 -4.59
C LEU A 134 -7.16 -6.04 -5.14
N VAL A 135 -7.49 -6.01 -6.40
CA VAL A 135 -8.05 -4.83 -7.07
C VAL A 135 -9.36 -5.17 -7.75
N LYS A 136 -10.21 -4.16 -7.89
CA LYS A 136 -11.38 -4.21 -8.74
C LYS A 136 -11.12 -3.29 -9.93
N ASP A 137 -11.18 -3.83 -11.14
CA ASP A 137 -10.96 -3.04 -12.33
C ASP A 137 -12.19 -2.19 -12.72
N LYS A 138 -12.05 -1.38 -13.76
CA LYS A 138 -13.11 -0.50 -14.28
C LYS A 138 -14.35 -1.25 -14.75
N ASP A 139 -14.23 -2.52 -15.13
CA ASP A 139 -15.30 -3.37 -15.62
C ASP A 139 -15.93 -4.21 -14.48
N GLY A 140 -15.41 -4.06 -13.25
CA GLY A 140 -15.92 -4.68 -12.03
C GLY A 140 -15.28 -6.04 -11.71
N ALA A 141 -14.34 -6.52 -12.53
CA ALA A 141 -13.62 -7.77 -12.26
C ALA A 141 -12.58 -7.60 -11.13
N LEU A 142 -12.42 -8.68 -10.33
CA LEU A 142 -11.40 -8.75 -9.27
C LEU A 142 -10.15 -9.44 -9.80
#